data_d1b38c23afd3b2678724ba1e2b705c3f
#
_entry.id   d1b38c23afd3b2678724ba1e2b705c3f
#
_cell.length_a   1.000
_cell.length_b   1.000
_cell.length_c   1.000
_cell.angle_alpha   90.00
_cell.angle_beta   90.00
_cell.angle_gamma   90.00
#
_symmetry.space_group_name_H-M   'P 1'
#
loop_
_entity.id
_entity.type
_entity.pdbx_description
1 polymer ?
#
loop_
_entity_poly.entity_id
_entity_poly.type
_entity_poly.pdbx_seq_one_letter_code
_entity_poly.pdbx_strand_id
1 'polypeptide(L)'
;MHTVRALTFACTIAQSAAAAAEPVTYDLDPDHTYPSFEADHMGGLSTWRGKFNRSSGTVVLDRAARTGSIDVTVDMKSVDFGHDEMNKHAMAADILDVERYPTAVFKGKFTEFDGDVPDKAHGELTMHGVTRPITLDIDDFKCIMHPMTKREACGADVSAEFNRADYGIDFALNMGFKPEVELKIQVEAQRRQ
;
A
#
# COMPACT_ATOMS: atom_id res chain seq x y z
N MET A 1 62.52 -8.59 52.52
CA MET A 1 62.07 -8.85 51.13
C MET A 1 60.56 -8.97 51.21
N HIS A 2 59.85 -7.90 50.73
CA HIS A 2 58.37 -7.84 50.74
C HIS A 2 57.90 -7.98 49.28
N THR A 3 57.24 -9.09 48.99
CA THR A 3 56.68 -9.42 47.69
C THR A 3 55.28 -8.77 47.56
N VAL A 4 55.12 -7.75 46.66
CA VAL A 4 53.84 -7.14 46.35
C VAL A 4 53.20 -8.00 45.25
N ARG A 5 52.05 -8.60 45.52
CA ARG A 5 51.21 -9.25 44.51
C ARG A 5 50.29 -8.21 43.89
N ALA A 6 50.43 -7.96 42.59
CA ALA A 6 49.50 -7.15 41.81
C ALA A 6 48.26 -8.01 41.47
N LEU A 7 47.06 -7.54 41.88
CA LEU A 7 45.79 -8.08 41.45
C LEU A 7 45.39 -7.37 40.16
N THR A 8 45.36 -8.09 39.05
CA THR A 8 44.80 -7.64 37.80
C THR A 8 43.28 -7.88 37.80
N PHE A 9 42.52 -6.78 37.79
CA PHE A 9 41.04 -6.81 37.66
C PHE A 9 40.69 -6.88 36.17
N ALA A 10 40.21 -8.02 35.69
CA ALA A 10 39.70 -8.19 34.33
C ALA A 10 38.26 -7.64 34.29
N CYS A 11 38.07 -6.51 33.61
CA CYS A 11 36.76 -5.93 33.38
C CYS A 11 36.13 -6.63 32.16
N THR A 12 35.20 -7.53 32.40
CA THR A 12 34.39 -8.16 31.31
C THR A 12 33.29 -7.20 30.89
N ILE A 13 33.43 -6.62 29.69
CA ILE A 13 32.38 -5.82 29.06
C ILE A 13 31.35 -6.81 28.51
N ALA A 14 30.19 -6.90 29.15
CA ALA A 14 29.05 -7.63 28.63
C ALA A 14 28.48 -6.81 27.44
N GLN A 15 28.68 -7.26 26.22
CA GLN A 15 28.00 -6.74 25.05
C GLN A 15 26.56 -7.24 25.09
N SER A 16 25.62 -6.34 25.40
CA SER A 16 24.20 -6.56 25.19
C SER A 16 23.95 -6.57 23.69
N ALA A 17 23.77 -7.74 23.10
CA ALA A 17 23.20 -7.84 21.75
C ALA A 17 21.76 -7.31 21.82
N ALA A 18 21.50 -6.14 21.23
CA ALA A 18 20.16 -5.70 21.00
C ALA A 18 19.48 -6.75 20.09
N ALA A 19 18.44 -7.41 20.59
CA ALA A 19 17.63 -8.28 19.76
C ALA A 19 17.02 -7.40 18.66
N ALA A 20 17.38 -7.65 17.41
CA ALA A 20 16.72 -7.03 16.27
C ALA A 20 15.24 -7.43 16.33
N ALA A 21 14.33 -6.45 16.23
CA ALA A 21 12.93 -6.76 16.12
C ALA A 21 12.72 -7.54 14.81
N GLU A 22 11.92 -8.60 14.88
CA GLU A 22 11.64 -9.41 13.70
C GLU A 22 10.58 -8.73 12.83
N PRO A 23 10.65 -8.88 11.49
CA PRO A 23 9.61 -8.37 10.60
C PRO A 23 8.24 -8.95 10.97
N VAL A 24 7.23 -8.09 11.01
CA VAL A 24 5.86 -8.47 11.31
C VAL A 24 5.05 -8.54 10.01
N THR A 25 4.30 -9.61 9.84
CA THR A 25 3.37 -9.77 8.72
C THR A 25 1.97 -9.35 9.14
N TYR A 26 1.35 -8.50 8.32
CA TYR A 26 -0.02 -8.05 8.46
C TYR A 26 -0.82 -8.53 7.25
N ASP A 27 -2.02 -9.05 7.48
CA ASP A 27 -2.99 -9.37 6.44
C ASP A 27 -3.95 -8.18 6.29
N LEU A 28 -4.20 -7.76 5.05
CA LEU A 28 -5.18 -6.71 4.79
C LEU A 28 -6.55 -7.09 5.36
N ASP A 29 -7.20 -6.11 5.98
CA ASP A 29 -8.60 -6.22 6.40
C ASP A 29 -9.49 -5.82 5.20
N PRO A 30 -10.18 -6.78 4.55
CA PRO A 30 -10.95 -6.49 3.34
C PRO A 30 -12.18 -5.63 3.61
N ASP A 31 -12.67 -5.59 4.85
CA ASP A 31 -13.85 -4.79 5.23
C ASP A 31 -13.49 -3.33 5.51
N HIS A 32 -12.19 -3.01 5.67
CA HIS A 32 -11.68 -1.67 5.97
C HIS A 32 -10.60 -1.20 4.99
N THR A 33 -10.41 -1.90 3.86
CA THR A 33 -9.42 -1.53 2.83
C THR A 33 -10.10 -1.27 1.50
N TYR A 34 -10.09 -0.01 1.08
CA TYR A 34 -10.75 0.43 -0.15
C TYR A 34 -9.78 1.26 -1.01
N PRO A 35 -9.17 0.65 -2.06
CA PRO A 35 -8.48 1.42 -3.09
C PRO A 35 -9.48 2.33 -3.80
N SER A 36 -9.44 3.62 -3.47
CA SER A 36 -10.30 4.66 -4.04
C SER A 36 -9.51 5.50 -5.01
N PHE A 37 -10.20 6.14 -5.96
CA PHE A 37 -9.57 6.96 -6.97
C PHE A 37 -10.45 8.13 -7.39
N GLU A 38 -9.79 9.16 -7.90
CA GLU A 38 -10.40 10.33 -8.54
C GLU A 38 -9.92 10.42 -9.99
N ALA A 39 -10.82 10.72 -10.90
CA ALA A 39 -10.54 10.87 -12.32
C ALA A 39 -11.29 12.06 -12.92
N ASP A 40 -10.71 12.64 -13.96
CA ASP A 40 -11.34 13.74 -14.69
C ASP A 40 -12.58 13.28 -15.44
N HIS A 41 -13.59 14.14 -15.46
CA HIS A 41 -14.75 14.02 -16.33
C HIS A 41 -14.87 15.23 -17.24
N MET A 42 -14.81 14.99 -18.55
CA MET A 42 -15.00 15.96 -19.63
C MET A 42 -14.11 17.21 -19.51
N GLY A 43 -12.78 17.01 -19.32
CA GLY A 43 -11.82 18.11 -19.33
C GLY A 43 -11.96 19.08 -18.15
N GLY A 44 -12.32 18.57 -16.98
CA GLY A 44 -12.45 19.35 -15.76
C GLY A 44 -13.84 19.82 -15.42
N LEU A 45 -14.88 19.30 -16.12
CA LEU A 45 -16.26 19.62 -15.76
C LEU A 45 -16.61 19.14 -14.35
N SER A 46 -16.13 17.96 -13.96
CA SER A 46 -16.24 17.42 -12.61
C SER A 46 -15.15 16.39 -12.34
N THR A 47 -14.98 16.05 -11.07
CA THR A 47 -14.14 14.92 -10.63
C THR A 47 -15.03 13.74 -10.31
N TRP A 48 -14.77 12.60 -10.98
CA TRP A 48 -15.43 11.36 -10.70
C TRP A 48 -14.66 10.58 -9.66
N ARG A 49 -15.41 10.02 -8.72
CA ARG A 49 -14.86 9.25 -7.61
C ARG A 49 -15.39 7.84 -7.65
N GLY A 50 -14.48 6.91 -7.55
CA GLY A 50 -14.82 5.49 -7.46
C GLY A 50 -13.90 4.80 -6.47
N LYS A 51 -14.25 3.57 -6.12
CA LYS A 51 -13.44 2.68 -5.29
C LYS A 51 -13.54 1.24 -5.76
N PHE A 52 -12.66 0.41 -5.25
CA PHE A 52 -12.79 -1.03 -5.37
C PHE A 52 -13.19 -1.62 -4.02
N ASN A 53 -14.26 -2.39 -4.00
CA ASN A 53 -14.84 -2.96 -2.78
C ASN A 53 -14.15 -4.26 -2.33
N ARG A 54 -13.26 -4.83 -3.14
CA ARG A 54 -12.55 -6.07 -2.79
C ARG A 54 -11.07 -5.95 -3.12
N SER A 55 -10.28 -6.11 -2.07
CA SER A 55 -8.83 -6.24 -2.16
C SER A 55 -8.34 -7.29 -1.18
N SER A 56 -7.14 -7.79 -1.41
CA SER A 56 -6.47 -8.73 -0.51
C SER A 56 -4.96 -8.56 -0.63
N GLY A 57 -4.24 -8.97 0.38
CA GLY A 57 -2.79 -8.90 0.33
C GLY A 57 -2.14 -8.94 1.70
N THR A 58 -0.85 -8.71 1.68
CA THR A 58 -0.02 -8.71 2.89
C THR A 58 0.96 -7.55 2.89
N VAL A 59 1.22 -7.05 4.08
CA VAL A 59 2.30 -6.11 4.37
C VAL A 59 3.25 -6.77 5.34
N VAL A 60 4.53 -6.80 5.00
CA VAL A 60 5.60 -7.19 5.93
C VAL A 60 6.33 -5.93 6.33
N LEU A 61 6.43 -5.66 7.63
CA LEU A 61 7.02 -4.41 8.14
C LEU A 61 7.97 -4.70 9.30
N ASP A 62 9.21 -4.25 9.16
CA ASP A 62 10.19 -4.13 10.25
C ASP A 62 10.44 -2.64 10.51
N ARG A 63 9.77 -2.09 11.52
CA ARG A 63 9.88 -0.68 11.89
C ARG A 63 11.26 -0.34 12.43
N ALA A 64 11.89 -1.28 13.16
CA ALA A 64 13.21 -1.06 13.74
C ALA A 64 14.31 -1.05 12.67
N ALA A 65 14.23 -1.96 11.70
CA ALA A 65 15.15 -2.02 10.56
C ALA A 65 14.79 -1.01 9.46
N ARG A 66 13.60 -0.38 9.53
CA ARG A 66 13.06 0.52 8.49
C ARG A 66 13.01 -0.17 7.12
N THR A 67 12.44 -1.35 7.09
CA THR A 67 12.28 -2.15 5.88
C THR A 67 10.91 -2.80 5.85
N GLY A 68 10.48 -3.19 4.66
CA GLY A 68 9.26 -3.96 4.51
C GLY A 68 8.83 -4.09 3.06
N SER A 69 7.80 -4.88 2.84
CA SER A 69 7.25 -5.14 1.52
C SER A 69 5.73 -5.15 1.54
N ILE A 70 5.16 -4.87 0.39
CA ILE A 70 3.72 -4.82 0.15
C ILE A 70 3.42 -5.72 -1.05
N ASP A 71 2.43 -6.59 -0.91
CA ASP A 71 1.88 -7.40 -2.01
C ASP A 71 0.36 -7.36 -1.91
N VAL A 72 -0.27 -6.62 -2.82
CA VAL A 72 -1.72 -6.35 -2.81
C VAL A 72 -2.32 -6.68 -4.16
N THR A 73 -3.45 -7.37 -4.13
CA THR A 73 -4.30 -7.65 -5.29
C THR A 73 -5.66 -7.01 -5.11
N VAL A 74 -6.11 -6.29 -6.13
CA VAL A 74 -7.42 -5.65 -6.20
C VAL A 74 -8.27 -6.39 -7.23
N ASP A 75 -9.49 -6.76 -6.86
CA ASP A 75 -10.48 -7.31 -7.78
C ASP A 75 -11.11 -6.18 -8.59
N MET A 76 -10.79 -6.11 -9.88
CA MET A 76 -11.27 -5.05 -10.78
C MET A 76 -12.78 -5.12 -11.04
N LYS A 77 -13.40 -6.30 -10.85
CA LYS A 77 -14.87 -6.46 -10.93
C LYS A 77 -15.60 -5.84 -9.74
N SER A 78 -14.88 -5.41 -8.71
CA SER A 78 -15.45 -4.77 -7.54
C SER A 78 -15.50 -3.24 -7.62
N VAL A 79 -15.25 -2.66 -8.79
CA VAL A 79 -15.33 -1.21 -9.01
C VAL A 79 -16.73 -0.68 -8.67
N ASP A 80 -16.78 0.42 -7.93
CA ASP A 80 -18.02 1.01 -7.45
C ASP A 80 -17.95 2.54 -7.46
N PHE A 81 -18.83 3.14 -8.26
CA PHE A 81 -19.09 4.59 -8.31
C PHE A 81 -20.36 4.99 -7.56
N GLY A 82 -21.02 4.03 -6.90
CA GLY A 82 -22.34 4.25 -6.31
C GLY A 82 -23.48 4.34 -7.34
N HIS A 83 -23.24 3.85 -8.58
CA HIS A 83 -24.19 3.89 -9.68
C HIS A 83 -23.99 2.68 -10.62
N ASP A 84 -24.97 1.78 -10.67
CA ASP A 84 -24.84 0.48 -11.34
C ASP A 84 -24.46 0.56 -12.81
N GLU A 85 -25.06 1.49 -13.58
CA GLU A 85 -24.73 1.66 -15.00
C GLU A 85 -23.30 2.19 -15.20
N MET A 86 -22.81 3.00 -14.27
CA MET A 86 -21.41 3.43 -14.28
C MET A 86 -20.46 2.30 -13.95
N ASN A 87 -20.79 1.50 -12.96
CA ASN A 87 -20.01 0.32 -12.58
C ASN A 87 -19.90 -0.63 -13.79
N LYS A 88 -21.01 -0.91 -14.45
CA LYS A 88 -21.05 -1.72 -15.66
C LYS A 88 -20.24 -1.12 -16.81
N HIS A 89 -20.35 0.19 -17.04
CA HIS A 89 -19.60 0.86 -18.08
C HIS A 89 -18.08 0.85 -17.80
N ALA A 90 -17.68 1.12 -16.56
CA ALA A 90 -16.26 1.05 -16.18
C ALA A 90 -15.65 -0.35 -16.36
N MET A 91 -16.43 -1.41 -16.16
CA MET A 91 -15.99 -2.79 -16.36
C MET A 91 -15.87 -3.21 -17.83
N ALA A 92 -16.40 -2.43 -18.77
CA ALA A 92 -16.44 -2.78 -20.19
C ALA A 92 -15.04 -2.85 -20.83
N ALA A 93 -14.99 -3.50 -22.00
CA ALA A 93 -13.74 -3.79 -22.72
C ALA A 93 -12.97 -2.56 -23.21
N ASP A 94 -13.64 -1.43 -23.32
CA ASP A 94 -13.06 -0.15 -23.74
C ASP A 94 -12.54 0.71 -22.58
N ILE A 95 -12.72 0.26 -21.32
CA ILE A 95 -12.20 0.95 -20.14
C ILE A 95 -11.31 -0.01 -19.34
N LEU A 96 -11.86 -0.77 -18.37
CA LEU A 96 -11.07 -1.64 -17.50
C LEU A 96 -10.90 -3.07 -18.05
N ASP A 97 -11.73 -3.49 -19.01
CA ASP A 97 -11.74 -4.83 -19.63
C ASP A 97 -11.58 -5.94 -18.57
N VAL A 98 -12.45 -5.91 -17.55
CA VAL A 98 -12.32 -6.76 -16.36
C VAL A 98 -12.49 -8.26 -16.66
N GLU A 99 -13.05 -8.62 -17.82
CA GLU A 99 -13.12 -10.01 -18.25
C GLU A 99 -11.75 -10.55 -18.68
N ARG A 100 -10.92 -9.69 -19.26
CA ARG A 100 -9.57 -10.03 -19.68
C ARG A 100 -8.55 -9.72 -18.58
N TYR A 101 -8.78 -8.68 -17.82
CA TYR A 101 -7.88 -8.19 -16.75
C TYR A 101 -8.63 -8.10 -15.42
N PRO A 102 -8.95 -9.23 -14.79
CA PRO A 102 -9.81 -9.26 -13.60
C PRO A 102 -9.15 -8.68 -12.34
N THR A 103 -7.84 -8.47 -12.36
CA THR A 103 -7.10 -7.98 -11.18
C THR A 103 -6.12 -6.89 -11.55
N ALA A 104 -5.89 -5.96 -10.59
CA ALA A 104 -4.70 -5.15 -10.52
C ALA A 104 -3.83 -5.61 -9.35
N VAL A 105 -2.50 -5.55 -9.51
CA VAL A 105 -1.55 -6.04 -8.50
C VAL A 105 -0.49 -4.97 -8.24
N PHE A 106 -0.28 -4.62 -6.98
CA PHE A 106 0.85 -3.81 -6.56
C PHE A 106 1.84 -4.67 -5.76
N LYS A 107 3.12 -4.59 -6.14
CA LYS A 107 4.23 -5.20 -5.41
C LYS A 107 5.31 -4.16 -5.18
N GLY A 108 5.60 -3.86 -3.92
CA GLY A 108 6.53 -2.81 -3.58
C GLY A 108 7.27 -3.04 -2.27
N LYS A 109 8.13 -2.08 -1.97
CA LYS A 109 8.89 -2.02 -0.71
C LYS A 109 8.77 -0.63 -0.12
N PHE A 110 8.79 -0.53 1.19
CA PHE A 110 8.96 0.75 1.85
C PHE A 110 10.37 1.29 1.56
N THR A 111 10.45 2.56 1.18
CA THR A 111 11.70 3.20 0.75
C THR A 111 12.10 4.36 1.64
N GLU A 112 11.12 5.03 2.24
CA GLU A 112 11.34 6.16 3.13
C GLU A 112 10.57 5.96 4.44
N PHE A 113 11.15 6.49 5.54
CA PHE A 113 10.59 6.43 6.89
C PHE A 113 10.85 7.74 7.61
N ASP A 114 9.84 8.24 8.33
CA ASP A 114 10.04 9.27 9.37
C ASP A 114 10.16 8.58 10.74
N GLY A 115 11.39 8.54 11.27
CA GLY A 115 11.69 7.72 12.44
C GLY A 115 11.50 6.22 12.14
N ASP A 116 10.49 5.61 12.74
CA ASP A 116 10.06 4.22 12.53
C ASP A 116 8.70 4.09 11.81
N VAL A 117 8.17 5.21 11.33
CA VAL A 117 6.91 5.32 10.59
C VAL A 117 7.20 5.27 9.09
N PRO A 118 6.59 4.35 8.32
CA PRO A 118 6.73 4.36 6.87
C PRO A 118 6.12 5.62 6.26
N ASP A 119 6.84 6.23 5.31
CA ASP A 119 6.48 7.48 4.63
C ASP A 119 6.23 7.25 3.14
N LYS A 120 7.05 6.41 2.48
CA LYS A 120 6.86 6.05 1.07
C LYS A 120 7.09 4.58 0.80
N ALA A 121 6.36 4.08 -0.20
CA ALA A 121 6.63 2.78 -0.80
C ALA A 121 6.81 2.92 -2.31
N HIS A 122 7.85 2.29 -2.85
CA HIS A 122 8.09 2.22 -4.29
C HIS A 122 7.92 0.79 -4.78
N GLY A 123 7.24 0.64 -5.91
CA GLY A 123 6.94 -0.69 -6.45
C GLY A 123 6.43 -0.64 -7.88
N GLU A 124 5.84 -1.73 -8.28
CA GLU A 124 5.25 -1.93 -9.59
C GLU A 124 3.74 -2.16 -9.47
N LEU A 125 2.98 -1.40 -10.22
CA LEU A 125 1.54 -1.62 -10.44
C LEU A 125 1.36 -2.34 -11.78
N THR A 126 0.78 -3.53 -11.73
CA THR A 126 0.31 -4.26 -12.90
C THR A 126 -1.19 -4.10 -13.01
N MET A 127 -1.66 -3.46 -14.06
CA MET A 127 -3.07 -3.22 -14.33
C MET A 127 -3.31 -3.28 -15.84
N HIS A 128 -4.45 -3.79 -16.28
CA HIS A 128 -4.81 -3.88 -17.71
C HIS A 128 -3.72 -4.59 -18.56
N GLY A 129 -3.00 -5.55 -17.97
CA GLY A 129 -1.93 -6.31 -18.59
C GLY A 129 -0.60 -5.56 -18.74
N VAL A 130 -0.47 -4.35 -18.23
CA VAL A 130 0.73 -3.52 -18.28
C VAL A 130 1.28 -3.30 -16.88
N THR A 131 2.60 -3.40 -16.72
CA THR A 131 3.31 -3.12 -15.47
C THR A 131 4.08 -1.81 -15.58
N ARG A 132 3.91 -0.93 -14.57
CA ARG A 132 4.63 0.35 -14.47
C ARG A 132 5.09 0.59 -13.05
N PRO A 133 6.23 1.28 -12.86
CA PRO A 133 6.64 1.73 -11.55
C PRO A 133 5.68 2.79 -11.02
N ILE A 134 5.42 2.75 -9.72
CA ILE A 134 4.64 3.76 -9.01
C ILE A 134 5.19 3.95 -7.60
N THR A 135 5.13 5.17 -7.10
CA THR A 135 5.42 5.49 -5.71
C THR A 135 4.10 5.77 -4.99
N LEU A 136 3.94 5.18 -3.83
CA LEU A 136 2.86 5.44 -2.89
C LEU A 136 3.38 6.35 -1.79
N ASP A 137 2.73 7.48 -1.58
CA ASP A 137 2.94 8.36 -0.42
C ASP A 137 2.02 7.87 0.70
N ILE A 138 2.57 7.70 1.90
CA ILE A 138 1.84 7.21 3.07
C ILE A 138 1.58 8.43 3.96
N ASP A 139 0.37 9.01 3.79
CA ASP A 139 0.04 10.31 4.37
C ASP A 139 -0.21 10.22 5.87
N ASP A 140 -0.90 9.17 6.31
CA ASP A 140 -1.15 8.89 7.72
C ASP A 140 -0.86 7.41 8.00
N PHE A 141 -0.17 7.15 9.10
CA PHE A 141 0.10 5.77 9.53
C PHE A 141 -0.04 5.66 11.05
N LYS A 142 -0.78 4.65 11.49
CA LYS A 142 -0.96 4.37 12.91
C LYS A 142 -1.20 2.90 13.18
N CYS A 143 -0.58 2.39 14.26
CA CYS A 143 -0.89 1.05 14.79
C CYS A 143 -1.54 1.16 16.16
N ILE A 144 -2.50 0.29 16.42
CA ILE A 144 -3.19 0.14 17.71
C ILE A 144 -3.36 -1.33 18.07
N MET A 145 -3.59 -1.61 19.34
CA MET A 145 -4.13 -2.91 19.74
C MET A 145 -5.63 -2.93 19.46
N HIS A 146 -6.07 -3.73 18.48
CA HIS A 146 -7.47 -3.77 18.07
C HIS A 146 -8.37 -4.23 19.24
N PRO A 147 -9.42 -3.46 19.59
CA PRO A 147 -10.19 -3.69 20.82
C PRO A 147 -10.95 -5.02 20.85
N MET A 148 -11.34 -5.54 19.69
CA MET A 148 -12.11 -6.79 19.58
C MET A 148 -11.19 -8.00 19.37
N THR A 149 -10.29 -7.94 18.38
CA THR A 149 -9.42 -9.08 18.01
C THR A 149 -8.23 -9.25 18.93
N LYS A 150 -7.87 -8.21 19.72
CA LYS A 150 -6.69 -8.16 20.59
C LYS A 150 -5.37 -8.41 19.84
N ARG A 151 -5.38 -8.19 18.53
CA ARG A 151 -4.19 -8.18 17.68
C ARG A 151 -3.77 -6.74 17.37
N GLU A 152 -2.52 -6.54 17.08
CA GLU A 152 -2.08 -5.26 16.53
C GLU A 152 -2.72 -5.06 15.15
N ALA A 153 -3.32 -3.89 14.95
CA ALA A 153 -3.85 -3.45 13.67
C ALA A 153 -3.18 -2.13 13.30
N CYS A 154 -2.74 -2.04 12.05
CA CYS A 154 -2.17 -0.82 11.49
C CYS A 154 -3.04 -0.33 10.37
N GLY A 155 -3.23 0.99 10.30
CA GLY A 155 -3.95 1.66 9.24
C GLY A 155 -3.11 2.79 8.66
N ALA A 156 -3.42 3.17 7.43
CA ALA A 156 -2.84 4.30 6.74
C ALA A 156 -3.83 4.89 5.73
N ASP A 157 -3.70 6.19 5.49
CA ASP A 157 -4.17 6.82 4.27
C ASP A 157 -2.98 6.90 3.29
N VAL A 158 -3.22 6.57 2.02
CA VAL A 158 -2.16 6.45 1.03
C VAL A 158 -2.59 7.14 -0.26
N SER A 159 -1.71 7.93 -0.83
CA SER A 159 -1.94 8.61 -2.10
C SER A 159 -0.92 8.25 -3.18
N ALA A 160 -1.31 8.38 -4.44
CA ALA A 160 -0.45 8.29 -5.60
C ALA A 160 -1.16 8.88 -6.83
N GLU A 161 -0.38 9.15 -7.86
CA GLU A 161 -0.92 9.57 -9.16
C GLU A 161 -0.32 8.69 -10.27
N PHE A 162 -1.12 8.38 -11.27
CA PHE A 162 -0.64 7.71 -12.48
C PHE A 162 -1.43 8.18 -13.72
N ASN A 163 -0.82 7.98 -14.88
CA ASN A 163 -1.47 8.21 -16.18
C ASN A 163 -2.11 6.91 -16.67
N ARG A 164 -3.45 6.88 -16.79
CA ARG A 164 -4.18 5.67 -17.24
C ARG A 164 -3.85 5.24 -18.66
N ALA A 165 -3.42 6.17 -19.52
CA ALA A 165 -3.00 5.84 -20.87
C ALA A 165 -1.72 4.99 -20.92
N ASP A 166 -0.84 5.09 -19.90
CA ASP A 166 0.35 4.25 -19.78
C ASP A 166 0.02 2.77 -19.55
N TYR A 167 -1.24 2.48 -19.17
CA TYR A 167 -1.80 1.15 -19.03
C TYR A 167 -2.72 0.75 -20.19
N GLY A 168 -2.78 1.58 -21.25
CA GLY A 168 -3.66 1.33 -22.40
C GLY A 168 -5.14 1.61 -22.15
N ILE A 169 -5.46 2.37 -21.09
CA ILE A 169 -6.83 2.82 -20.78
C ILE A 169 -6.98 4.22 -21.36
N ASP A 170 -7.31 4.30 -22.64
CA ASP A 170 -7.36 5.55 -23.42
C ASP A 170 -8.78 6.04 -23.75
N PHE A 171 -9.80 5.40 -23.17
CA PHE A 171 -11.21 5.78 -23.37
C PHE A 171 -11.42 7.29 -23.20
N ALA A 172 -12.07 7.91 -24.19
CA ALA A 172 -12.47 9.31 -24.22
C ALA A 172 -11.34 10.37 -24.14
N LEU A 173 -10.05 10.00 -24.23
CA LEU A 173 -8.96 10.99 -24.30
C LEU A 173 -9.11 11.94 -25.50
N ASN A 174 -9.57 11.42 -26.63
CA ASN A 174 -9.87 12.23 -27.83
C ASN A 174 -11.10 13.15 -27.68
N MET A 175 -11.85 13.00 -26.59
CA MET A 175 -13.00 13.83 -26.23
C MET A 175 -12.66 14.87 -25.15
N GLY A 176 -11.37 15.00 -24.79
CA GLY A 176 -10.87 15.98 -23.84
C GLY A 176 -10.84 15.52 -22.37
N PHE A 177 -11.09 14.23 -22.10
CA PHE A 177 -10.87 13.67 -20.76
C PHE A 177 -9.38 13.62 -20.47
N LYS A 178 -8.98 13.94 -19.24
CA LYS A 178 -7.59 13.87 -18.83
C LYS A 178 -7.18 12.43 -18.49
N PRO A 179 -5.91 12.09 -18.72
CA PRO A 179 -5.42 10.74 -18.43
C PRO A 179 -5.00 10.52 -16.97
N GLU A 180 -4.81 11.60 -16.20
CA GLU A 180 -4.34 11.52 -14.80
C GLU A 180 -5.44 10.92 -13.93
N VAL A 181 -5.04 9.98 -13.07
CA VAL A 181 -5.87 9.35 -12.03
C VAL A 181 -5.14 9.49 -10.71
N GLU A 182 -5.81 10.08 -9.72
CA GLU A 182 -5.33 10.19 -8.37
C GLU A 182 -5.87 9.05 -7.51
N LEU A 183 -4.99 8.31 -6.84
CA LEU A 183 -5.36 7.30 -5.85
C LEU A 183 -5.52 7.93 -4.47
N LYS A 184 -6.58 7.56 -3.78
CA LYS A 184 -6.90 7.93 -2.39
C LYS A 184 -7.30 6.65 -1.66
N ILE A 185 -6.34 6.00 -1.05
CA ILE A 185 -6.50 4.64 -0.53
C ILE A 185 -6.56 4.71 0.98
N GLN A 186 -7.67 4.26 1.58
CA GLN A 186 -7.66 3.86 2.98
C GLN A 186 -7.30 2.39 3.07
N VAL A 187 -6.43 2.04 3.99
CA VAL A 187 -5.99 0.66 4.22
C VAL A 187 -5.89 0.37 5.70
N GLU A 188 -6.44 -0.76 6.10
CA GLU A 188 -6.20 -1.37 7.41
C GLU A 188 -5.68 -2.80 7.25
N ALA A 189 -4.82 -3.22 8.15
CA ALA A 189 -4.26 -4.55 8.16
C ALA A 189 -4.05 -5.05 9.59
N GLN A 190 -4.26 -6.34 9.83
CA GLN A 190 -4.10 -6.94 11.15
C GLN A 190 -2.92 -7.89 11.17
N ARG A 191 -2.14 -7.85 12.25
CA ARG A 191 -1.02 -8.75 12.48
C ARG A 191 -1.47 -10.19 12.33
N ARG A 192 -0.77 -10.95 11.46
CA ARG A 192 -0.97 -12.39 11.30
C ARG A 192 -0.66 -13.13 12.60
N GLN A 193 -1.42 -14.19 12.88
CA GLN A 193 -1.20 -15.07 14.05
C GLN A 193 0.01 -15.99 13.84
#